data_933f3438264d91a8cf09c63d0f66cc3f
#
_entry.id   933f3438264d91a8cf09c63d0f66cc3f
#
_cell.length_a   1.000
_cell.length_b   1.000
_cell.length_c   1.000
_cell.angle_alpha   90.00
_cell.angle_beta   90.00
_cell.angle_gamma   90.00
#
_symmetry.space_group_name_H-M   'P 1'
#
loop_
_entity.id
_entity.type
_entity.pdbx_description
1 polymer ?
#
loop_
_entity_poly.entity_id
_entity_poly.type
_entity_poly.pdbx_seq_one_letter_code
_entity_poly.pdbx_strand_id
1 'polypeptide(L)'
;MASTLERFEVAARSRRSAREALFFPLLDATLFALAFWCTRWAVAYYTVEESLPAVLLGNMGADERPWVYAALTVAAVGTFWRLGHYARRRPFWLEVGDIMSVLAVMALVDAASLFLSRTDMSRHWFLANWGFLVISIPLVRMAAKHALMAIGAWRRPTVIVGIGPNAVDAAAALQSEPMLGFEPIAFLVPPGSDAPRYLKVEDDELPVLNTLPWPSLLPPELGQPHVVIALELGEADRHTSLVERIALASRSVDVVSPIRGLPVATASVTHFFSHDVLALRLHNNLASAWNRGVKRAFDLVTASVLLVLLSPLFLWIALKVRDTGRGVVFGHRRIGRRGEPFTCYKFRTMVPDAEERLRELLERDPDRRREWEERQKLESDPRITPIGRFLRETSLDELPQLWNVLRGDMSLVGPRPVVSEELARYGDNLPYYFESTPGLTGLWQISGRNDVDYRRRVHLDCWYVKNWSLWYDLVILLKTIPLVVMRRGAY
;
A
#
# COMPACT_ATOMS: atom_id res chain seq x y z
N MET A 1 -27.86 -18.64 -7.37
CA MET A 1 -28.76 -18.80 -6.21
C MET A 1 -28.13 -19.64 -5.09
N ALA A 2 -27.55 -20.83 -5.32
CA ALA A 2 -26.87 -21.63 -4.28
C ALA A 2 -25.66 -20.92 -3.66
N SER A 3 -24.80 -20.27 -4.44
CA SER A 3 -23.63 -19.53 -3.95
C SER A 3 -23.99 -18.29 -3.11
N THR A 4 -25.16 -17.70 -3.38
CA THR A 4 -25.66 -16.54 -2.61
C THR A 4 -26.21 -16.98 -1.27
N LEU A 5 -26.89 -18.12 -1.19
CA LEU A 5 -27.39 -18.70 0.05
C LEU A 5 -26.25 -19.16 0.98
N GLU A 6 -25.16 -19.75 0.43
CA GLU A 6 -23.98 -20.09 1.21
C GLU A 6 -23.30 -18.85 1.81
N ARG A 7 -23.24 -17.72 1.07
CA ARG A 7 -22.75 -16.45 1.60
C ARG A 7 -23.60 -15.91 2.75
N PHE A 8 -24.92 -16.11 2.71
CA PHE A 8 -25.82 -15.72 3.79
C PHE A 8 -25.71 -16.62 5.04
N GLU A 9 -25.48 -17.93 4.89
CA GLU A 9 -25.28 -18.84 6.02
C GLU A 9 -23.97 -18.54 6.79
N VAL A 10 -22.92 -18.14 6.11
CA VAL A 10 -21.67 -17.67 6.74
C VAL A 10 -21.91 -16.38 7.52
N ALA A 11 -22.81 -15.50 7.04
CA ALA A 11 -23.18 -14.26 7.69
C ALA A 11 -23.82 -14.46 9.07
N ALA A 12 -24.62 -15.49 9.24
CA ALA A 12 -25.34 -15.76 10.49
C ALA A 12 -24.43 -16.21 11.64
N ARG A 13 -23.21 -16.68 11.37
CA ARG A 13 -22.28 -17.24 12.37
C ARG A 13 -21.32 -16.21 13.00
N SER A 14 -21.21 -14.98 12.47
CA SER A 14 -20.23 -14.00 12.91
C SER A 14 -20.72 -13.14 14.09
N ARG A 15 -20.83 -13.73 15.28
CA ARG A 15 -20.84 -12.94 16.53
C ARG A 15 -19.41 -12.66 16.98
N ARG A 16 -18.98 -11.40 16.98
CA ARG A 16 -17.69 -11.01 17.57
C ARG A 16 -17.71 -11.43 19.04
N SER A 17 -17.01 -12.49 19.37
CA SER A 17 -16.91 -12.95 20.76
C SER A 17 -15.95 -12.01 21.52
N ALA A 18 -16.14 -11.86 22.82
CA ALA A 18 -15.18 -11.16 23.70
C ALA A 18 -13.75 -11.74 23.55
N ARG A 19 -13.64 -12.97 23.07
CA ARG A 19 -12.39 -13.66 22.78
C ARG A 19 -11.59 -13.00 21.65
N GLU A 20 -12.24 -12.48 20.61
CA GLU A 20 -11.54 -11.76 19.52
C GLU A 20 -10.93 -10.44 19.99
N ALA A 21 -11.57 -9.76 20.96
CA ALA A 21 -11.07 -8.49 21.48
C ALA A 21 -9.76 -8.64 22.30
N LEU A 22 -9.50 -9.83 22.87
CA LEU A 22 -8.31 -10.09 23.65
C LEU A 22 -7.23 -10.85 22.84
N PHE A 23 -7.59 -11.47 21.71
CA PHE A 23 -6.66 -12.29 20.93
C PHE A 23 -5.43 -11.49 20.44
N PHE A 24 -5.64 -10.37 19.75
CA PHE A 24 -4.52 -9.59 19.22
C PHE A 24 -3.68 -8.89 20.30
N PRO A 25 -4.25 -8.31 21.37
CA PRO A 25 -3.44 -7.80 22.48
C PRO A 25 -2.55 -8.86 23.13
N LEU A 26 -3.07 -10.08 23.34
CA LEU A 26 -2.30 -11.19 23.88
C LEU A 26 -1.23 -11.67 22.90
N LEU A 27 -1.55 -11.73 21.61
CA LEU A 27 -0.60 -12.07 20.56
C LEU A 27 0.59 -11.11 20.55
N ASP A 28 0.32 -9.79 20.59
CA ASP A 28 1.37 -8.78 20.62
C ASP A 28 2.22 -8.87 21.89
N ALA A 29 1.59 -8.98 23.07
CA ALA A 29 2.30 -9.14 24.33
C ALA A 29 3.20 -10.39 24.32
N THR A 30 2.72 -11.50 23.73
CA THR A 30 3.50 -12.71 23.55
C THR A 30 4.70 -12.49 22.63
N LEU A 31 4.53 -11.74 21.53
CA LEU A 31 5.62 -11.42 20.61
C LEU A 31 6.69 -10.56 21.29
N PHE A 32 6.28 -9.57 22.11
CA PHE A 32 7.23 -8.78 22.91
C PHE A 32 8.00 -9.68 23.90
N ALA A 33 7.32 -10.58 24.61
CA ALA A 33 7.97 -11.52 25.53
C ALA A 33 8.94 -12.46 24.79
N LEU A 34 8.53 -13.02 23.65
CA LEU A 34 9.39 -13.85 22.81
C LEU A 34 10.60 -13.08 22.28
N ALA A 35 10.42 -11.85 21.80
CA ALA A 35 11.51 -11.01 21.36
C ALA A 35 12.54 -10.82 22.47
N PHE A 36 12.09 -10.44 23.67
CA PHE A 36 12.96 -10.21 24.81
C PHE A 36 13.77 -11.46 25.17
N TRP A 37 13.10 -12.58 25.38
CA TRP A 37 13.75 -13.80 25.89
C TRP A 37 14.57 -14.52 24.81
N CYS A 38 14.08 -14.63 23.58
CA CYS A 38 14.83 -15.27 22.50
C CYS A 38 16.10 -14.51 22.12
N THR A 39 16.01 -13.17 22.04
CA THR A 39 17.19 -12.37 21.70
C THR A 39 18.19 -12.32 22.86
N ARG A 40 17.72 -12.29 24.12
CA ARG A 40 18.58 -12.39 25.29
C ARG A 40 19.32 -13.74 25.31
N TRP A 41 18.61 -14.83 25.09
CA TRP A 41 19.22 -16.16 25.00
C TRP A 41 20.21 -16.27 23.83
N ALA A 42 19.83 -15.83 22.62
CA ALA A 42 20.72 -15.89 21.46
C ALA A 42 22.03 -15.13 21.70
N VAL A 43 21.95 -13.91 22.24
CA VAL A 43 23.15 -13.12 22.54
C VAL A 43 23.98 -13.81 23.62
N ALA A 44 23.40 -14.31 24.72
CA ALA A 44 24.11 -15.00 25.77
C ALA A 44 24.81 -16.29 25.26
N TYR A 45 24.11 -17.05 24.41
CA TYR A 45 24.68 -18.27 23.80
C TYR A 45 25.90 -17.96 22.91
N TYR A 46 25.83 -16.91 22.11
CA TYR A 46 26.94 -16.54 21.19
C TYR A 46 28.07 -15.77 21.87
N THR A 47 27.82 -15.10 23.01
CA THR A 47 28.85 -14.29 23.69
C THR A 47 29.46 -14.95 24.92
N VAL A 48 28.71 -15.78 25.66
CA VAL A 48 29.08 -16.34 26.97
C VAL A 48 28.97 -17.87 27.02
N GLU A 49 28.47 -18.49 25.95
CA GLU A 49 28.19 -19.94 25.87
C GLU A 49 27.22 -20.46 26.99
N GLU A 50 26.36 -19.60 27.49
CA GLU A 50 25.39 -19.97 28.52
C GLU A 50 24.22 -20.79 27.96
N SER A 51 23.77 -21.79 28.73
CA SER A 51 22.61 -22.59 28.38
C SER A 51 21.30 -21.86 28.61
N LEU A 52 20.24 -22.21 27.84
CA LEU A 52 18.90 -21.59 27.96
C LEU A 52 18.36 -21.57 29.43
N PRO A 53 18.47 -22.63 30.24
CA PRO A 53 18.03 -22.57 31.63
C PRO A 53 18.80 -21.54 32.47
N ALA A 54 20.11 -21.40 32.28
CA ALA A 54 20.92 -20.42 33.01
C ALA A 54 20.50 -18.97 32.68
N VAL A 55 20.18 -18.68 31.42
CA VAL A 55 19.68 -17.37 30.97
C VAL A 55 18.27 -17.07 31.51
N LEU A 56 17.40 -18.08 31.55
CA LEU A 56 16.02 -17.92 32.03
C LEU A 56 15.90 -17.83 33.55
N LEU A 57 16.73 -18.56 34.27
CA LEU A 57 16.68 -18.70 35.75
C LEU A 57 17.74 -17.87 36.45
N GLY A 58 18.78 -17.40 35.74
CA GLY A 58 19.87 -16.63 36.33
C GLY A 58 19.42 -15.22 36.73
N ASN A 59 19.68 -14.87 37.99
CA ASN A 59 19.61 -13.54 38.61
C ASN A 59 18.44 -12.61 38.23
N MET A 60 17.21 -13.10 38.08
CA MET A 60 16.03 -12.25 37.84
C MET A 60 15.77 -11.23 38.96
N GLY A 61 16.31 -11.47 40.18
CA GLY A 61 16.07 -10.59 41.34
C GLY A 61 16.88 -9.31 41.37
N ALA A 62 17.99 -9.25 40.61
CA ALA A 62 18.87 -8.07 40.57
C ALA A 62 18.82 -7.31 39.23
N ASP A 63 18.17 -7.87 38.23
CA ASP A 63 18.05 -7.28 36.88
C ASP A 63 16.72 -6.52 36.75
N GLU A 64 16.75 -5.20 36.75
CA GLU A 64 15.57 -4.36 36.56
C GLU A 64 15.04 -4.36 35.10
N ARG A 65 15.82 -4.90 34.18
CA ARG A 65 15.57 -4.86 32.76
C ARG A 65 14.25 -5.52 32.31
N PRO A 66 13.88 -6.72 32.82
CA PRO A 66 12.59 -7.34 32.48
C PRO A 66 11.41 -6.45 32.85
N TRP A 67 11.47 -5.70 33.94
CA TRP A 67 10.40 -4.82 34.39
C TRP A 67 10.27 -3.58 33.50
N VAL A 68 11.40 -2.96 33.11
CA VAL A 68 11.41 -1.84 32.16
C VAL A 68 10.81 -2.31 30.83
N TYR A 69 11.20 -3.47 30.35
CA TYR A 69 10.70 -4.01 29.09
C TYR A 69 9.21 -4.39 29.17
N ALA A 70 8.76 -4.95 30.30
CA ALA A 70 7.33 -5.18 30.55
C ALA A 70 6.52 -3.87 30.55
N ALA A 71 7.04 -2.81 31.13
CA ALA A 71 6.40 -1.49 31.07
C ALA A 71 6.31 -0.94 29.63
N LEU A 72 7.38 -1.09 28.82
CA LEU A 72 7.38 -0.74 27.41
C LEU A 72 6.35 -1.57 26.60
N THR A 73 6.24 -2.87 26.93
CA THR A 73 5.23 -3.75 26.31
C THR A 73 3.81 -3.26 26.62
N VAL A 74 3.53 -2.96 27.87
CA VAL A 74 2.20 -2.44 28.29
C VAL A 74 1.93 -1.09 27.62
N ALA A 75 2.92 -0.22 27.52
CA ALA A 75 2.80 1.08 26.85
C ALA A 75 2.53 0.91 25.35
N ALA A 76 3.23 -0.02 24.67
CA ALA A 76 3.03 -0.30 23.26
C ALA A 76 1.63 -0.88 22.98
N VAL A 77 1.22 -1.93 23.72
CA VAL A 77 -0.10 -2.55 23.60
C VAL A 77 -1.20 -1.56 23.94
N GLY A 78 -1.02 -0.75 24.98
CA GLY A 78 -1.95 0.33 25.34
C GLY A 78 -2.07 1.40 24.25
N THR A 79 -0.97 1.74 23.58
CA THR A 79 -0.97 2.66 22.45
C THR A 79 -1.70 2.07 21.25
N PHE A 80 -1.46 0.79 20.91
CA PHE A 80 -2.22 0.09 19.86
C PHE A 80 -3.72 0.05 20.18
N TRP A 81 -4.08 -0.14 21.46
CA TRP A 81 -5.48 -0.08 21.90
C TRP A 81 -6.09 1.31 21.65
N ARG A 82 -5.40 2.37 22.04
CA ARG A 82 -5.85 3.76 21.81
C ARG A 82 -5.97 4.09 20.33
N LEU A 83 -5.06 3.60 19.49
CA LEU A 83 -5.13 3.74 18.05
C LEU A 83 -6.25 2.91 17.40
N GLY A 84 -6.93 2.05 18.19
CA GLY A 84 -8.07 1.26 17.75
C GLY A 84 -7.72 -0.03 17.01
N HIS A 85 -6.47 -0.51 17.07
CA HIS A 85 -6.03 -1.73 16.38
C HIS A 85 -6.83 -2.98 16.78
N TYR A 86 -7.32 -3.02 18.01
CA TYR A 86 -8.07 -4.15 18.55
C TYR A 86 -9.59 -3.98 18.48
N ALA A 87 -10.05 -2.75 18.26
CA ALA A 87 -11.48 -2.43 18.23
C ALA A 87 -12.02 -2.19 16.82
N ARG A 88 -11.18 -1.65 15.93
CA ARG A 88 -11.55 -1.27 14.56
C ARG A 88 -10.77 -2.09 13.55
N ARG A 89 -11.39 -2.34 12.40
CA ARG A 89 -10.70 -2.94 11.26
C ARG A 89 -10.03 -1.83 10.46
N ARG A 90 -8.75 -1.99 10.17
CA ARG A 90 -7.93 -0.97 9.49
C ARG A 90 -7.25 -1.59 8.26
N PRO A 91 -7.08 -0.82 7.18
CA PRO A 91 -6.28 -1.25 6.04
C PRO A 91 -4.88 -1.69 6.50
N PHE A 92 -4.39 -2.80 5.95
CA PHE A 92 -3.15 -3.44 6.41
C PHE A 92 -1.97 -2.47 6.48
N TRP A 93 -1.74 -1.69 5.41
CA TRP A 93 -0.58 -0.81 5.37
C TRP A 93 -0.68 0.40 6.32
N LEU A 94 -1.88 0.86 6.64
CA LEU A 94 -2.06 1.88 7.67
C LEU A 94 -1.77 1.31 9.07
N GLU A 95 -2.23 0.09 9.33
CA GLU A 95 -1.93 -0.62 10.58
C GLU A 95 -0.42 -0.84 10.76
N VAL A 96 0.29 -1.27 9.70
CA VAL A 96 1.74 -1.45 9.74
C VAL A 96 2.46 -0.12 9.98
N GLY A 97 1.99 0.99 9.38
CA GLY A 97 2.56 2.32 9.62
C GLY A 97 2.48 2.76 11.09
N ASP A 98 1.34 2.52 11.73
CA ASP A 98 1.19 2.79 13.16
C ASP A 98 2.10 1.89 14.00
N ILE A 99 2.19 0.58 13.68
CA ILE A 99 3.08 -0.35 14.37
C ILE A 99 4.53 0.15 14.30
N MET A 100 5.01 0.50 13.09
CA MET A 100 6.37 1.03 12.92
C MET A 100 6.61 2.29 13.76
N SER A 101 5.64 3.20 13.77
CA SER A 101 5.73 4.45 14.54
C SER A 101 5.79 4.20 16.06
N VAL A 102 4.94 3.30 16.56
CA VAL A 102 4.94 2.94 17.98
C VAL A 102 6.24 2.22 18.36
N LEU A 103 6.68 1.26 17.56
CA LEU A 103 7.94 0.54 17.82
C LEU A 103 9.15 1.48 17.78
N ALA A 104 9.20 2.44 16.86
CA ALA A 104 10.27 3.43 16.80
C ALA A 104 10.31 4.30 18.08
N VAL A 105 9.15 4.75 18.57
CA VAL A 105 9.07 5.51 19.83
C VAL A 105 9.48 4.65 21.02
N MET A 106 9.00 3.40 21.11
CA MET A 106 9.36 2.49 22.20
C MET A 106 10.86 2.15 22.19
N ALA A 107 11.43 1.94 21.00
CA ALA A 107 12.89 1.71 20.85
C ALA A 107 13.70 2.93 21.31
N LEU A 108 13.25 4.15 21.00
CA LEU A 108 13.89 5.38 21.48
C LEU A 108 13.83 5.51 22.99
N VAL A 109 12.67 5.23 23.59
CA VAL A 109 12.50 5.24 25.07
C VAL A 109 13.39 4.17 25.70
N ASP A 110 13.46 2.99 25.08
CA ASP A 110 14.33 1.90 25.53
C ASP A 110 15.81 2.30 25.47
N ALA A 111 16.26 2.87 24.36
CA ALA A 111 17.62 3.36 24.21
C ALA A 111 17.96 4.46 25.25
N ALA A 112 17.02 5.38 25.48
CA ALA A 112 17.18 6.42 26.52
C ALA A 112 17.26 5.80 27.94
N SER A 113 16.44 4.77 28.23
CA SER A 113 16.51 4.07 29.53
C SER A 113 17.84 3.36 29.73
N LEU A 114 18.39 2.73 28.68
CA LEU A 114 19.72 2.09 28.71
C LEU A 114 20.83 3.13 28.97
N PHE A 115 20.76 4.28 28.32
CA PHE A 115 21.73 5.32 28.50
C PHE A 115 21.70 5.92 29.93
N LEU A 116 20.50 6.15 30.47
CA LEU A 116 20.32 6.73 31.81
C LEU A 116 20.68 5.77 32.94
N SER A 117 20.33 4.48 32.79
CA SER A 117 20.62 3.44 33.81
C SER A 117 22.07 2.96 33.80
N ARG A 118 22.87 3.40 32.81
CA ARG A 118 24.28 2.96 32.63
C ARG A 118 24.42 1.42 32.62
N THR A 119 23.38 0.72 32.16
CA THR A 119 23.41 -0.75 32.05
C THR A 119 24.21 -1.15 30.82
N ASP A 120 25.17 -2.05 31.01
CA ASP A 120 25.99 -2.63 29.92
C ASP A 120 25.17 -3.67 29.14
N MET A 121 24.22 -3.22 28.34
CA MET A 121 23.51 -4.09 27.43
C MET A 121 24.19 -4.13 26.06
N SER A 122 24.29 -5.34 25.49
CA SER A 122 24.83 -5.55 24.16
C SER A 122 24.02 -4.78 23.09
N ARG A 123 24.73 -4.00 22.24
CA ARG A 123 24.12 -3.35 21.06
C ARG A 123 23.45 -4.38 20.13
N HIS A 124 24.00 -5.59 20.08
CA HIS A 124 23.44 -6.69 19.28
C HIS A 124 22.07 -7.12 19.81
N TRP A 125 21.91 -7.19 21.13
CA TRP A 125 20.60 -7.49 21.74
C TRP A 125 19.56 -6.42 21.38
N PHE A 126 19.90 -5.15 21.52
CA PHE A 126 18.99 -4.05 21.21
C PHE A 126 18.53 -4.10 19.74
N LEU A 127 19.47 -4.21 18.80
CA LEU A 127 19.16 -4.27 17.37
C LEU A 127 18.37 -5.54 17.01
N ALA A 128 18.74 -6.70 17.56
CA ALA A 128 18.06 -7.97 17.31
C ALA A 128 16.63 -7.95 17.87
N ASN A 129 16.42 -7.44 19.09
CA ASN A 129 15.11 -7.37 19.73
C ASN A 129 14.14 -6.47 18.96
N TRP A 130 14.51 -5.22 18.70
CA TRP A 130 13.66 -4.28 18.00
C TRP A 130 13.51 -4.64 16.52
N GLY A 131 14.56 -5.15 15.87
CA GLY A 131 14.49 -5.68 14.51
C GLY A 131 13.55 -6.88 14.38
N PHE A 132 13.57 -7.79 15.37
CA PHE A 132 12.63 -8.91 15.42
C PHE A 132 11.17 -8.41 15.53
N LEU A 133 10.87 -7.46 16.41
CA LEU A 133 9.52 -6.92 16.58
C LEU A 133 9.01 -6.19 15.33
N VAL A 134 9.86 -5.41 14.68
CA VAL A 134 9.55 -4.70 13.42
C VAL A 134 9.08 -5.66 12.33
N ILE A 135 9.65 -6.85 12.28
CA ILE A 135 9.32 -7.88 11.28
C ILE A 135 8.18 -8.76 11.77
N SER A 136 8.26 -9.25 13.02
CA SER A 136 7.36 -10.29 13.51
C SER A 136 5.93 -9.80 13.75
N ILE A 137 5.72 -8.60 14.32
CA ILE A 137 4.36 -8.12 14.62
C ILE A 137 3.52 -8.00 13.36
N PRO A 138 3.95 -7.32 12.27
CA PRO A 138 3.16 -7.25 11.05
C PRO A 138 2.93 -8.63 10.42
N LEU A 139 3.97 -9.47 10.33
CA LEU A 139 3.87 -10.79 9.70
C LEU A 139 2.95 -11.74 10.47
N VAL A 140 3.08 -11.78 11.80
CA VAL A 140 2.26 -12.67 12.63
C VAL A 140 0.81 -12.19 12.66
N ARG A 141 0.57 -10.87 12.75
CA ARG A 141 -0.80 -10.33 12.62
C ARG A 141 -1.40 -10.64 11.25
N MET A 142 -0.62 -10.52 10.18
CA MET A 142 -1.06 -10.88 8.83
C MET A 142 -1.42 -12.37 8.75
N ALA A 143 -0.53 -13.24 9.22
CA ALA A 143 -0.77 -14.68 9.25
C ALA A 143 -1.99 -15.06 10.10
N ALA A 144 -2.15 -14.43 11.27
CA ALA A 144 -3.31 -14.64 12.14
C ALA A 144 -4.62 -14.21 11.45
N LYS A 145 -4.64 -13.05 10.77
CA LYS A 145 -5.81 -12.61 9.99
C LYS A 145 -6.14 -13.59 8.86
N HIS A 146 -5.14 -14.07 8.12
CA HIS A 146 -5.35 -15.08 7.08
C HIS A 146 -5.91 -16.39 7.65
N ALA A 147 -5.35 -16.87 8.76
CA ALA A 147 -5.87 -18.07 9.42
C ALA A 147 -7.32 -17.87 9.89
N LEU A 148 -7.64 -16.74 10.50
CA LEU A 148 -8.99 -16.40 10.90
C LEU A 148 -9.96 -16.24 9.71
N MET A 149 -9.47 -15.72 8.57
CA MET A 149 -10.27 -15.67 7.33
C MET A 149 -10.54 -17.07 6.78
N ALA A 150 -9.57 -17.97 6.81
CA ALA A 150 -9.72 -19.35 6.31
C ALA A 150 -10.79 -20.14 7.07
N ILE A 151 -10.94 -19.89 8.39
CA ILE A 151 -12.00 -20.50 9.21
C ILE A 151 -13.29 -19.67 9.28
N GLY A 152 -13.38 -18.57 8.49
CA GLY A 152 -14.56 -17.68 8.47
C GLY A 152 -14.71 -16.75 9.68
N ALA A 153 -13.85 -16.83 10.69
CA ALA A 153 -13.96 -16.03 11.92
C ALA A 153 -13.62 -14.55 11.71
N TRP A 154 -12.82 -14.20 10.69
CA TRP A 154 -12.47 -12.81 10.36
C TRP A 154 -13.40 -12.16 9.32
N ARG A 155 -14.21 -12.94 8.60
CA ARG A 155 -15.11 -12.41 7.57
C ARG A 155 -16.32 -11.74 8.23
N ARG A 156 -16.66 -10.54 7.76
CA ARG A 156 -17.87 -9.81 8.15
C ARG A 156 -18.71 -9.53 6.92
N PRO A 157 -19.88 -10.14 6.80
CA PRO A 157 -20.83 -9.78 5.76
C PRO A 157 -21.12 -8.29 5.82
N THR A 158 -21.04 -7.65 4.67
CA THR A 158 -21.19 -6.19 4.56
C THR A 158 -22.26 -5.88 3.53
N VAL A 159 -23.20 -5.03 3.88
CA VAL A 159 -24.21 -4.51 2.96
C VAL A 159 -23.93 -3.05 2.65
N ILE A 160 -24.12 -2.66 1.40
CA ILE A 160 -23.86 -1.32 0.93
C ILE A 160 -25.19 -0.64 0.58
N VAL A 161 -25.50 0.45 1.26
CA VAL A 161 -26.73 1.24 1.03
C VAL A 161 -26.44 2.26 -0.07
N GLY A 162 -27.09 2.09 -1.21
CA GLY A 162 -26.88 2.85 -2.44
C GLY A 162 -26.71 1.93 -3.64
N ILE A 163 -26.95 2.45 -4.84
CA ILE A 163 -26.88 1.72 -6.11
C ILE A 163 -26.12 2.50 -7.20
N GLY A 164 -25.67 3.71 -6.87
CA GLY A 164 -24.93 4.58 -7.77
C GLY A 164 -23.43 4.21 -7.87
N PRO A 165 -22.69 4.95 -8.69
CA PRO A 165 -21.25 4.78 -8.85
C PRO A 165 -20.48 4.82 -7.52
N ASN A 166 -20.92 5.62 -6.53
CA ASN A 166 -20.29 5.68 -5.22
C ASN A 166 -20.39 4.34 -4.45
N ALA A 167 -21.53 3.66 -4.57
CA ALA A 167 -21.74 2.35 -3.95
C ALA A 167 -20.89 1.26 -4.63
N VAL A 168 -20.78 1.29 -5.95
CA VAL A 168 -19.92 0.35 -6.71
C VAL A 168 -18.44 0.56 -6.36
N ASP A 169 -17.97 1.81 -6.30
CA ASP A 169 -16.60 2.15 -5.91
C ASP A 169 -16.32 1.73 -4.45
N ALA A 170 -17.29 1.88 -3.54
CA ALA A 170 -17.16 1.41 -2.16
C ALA A 170 -17.02 -0.12 -2.08
N ALA A 171 -17.81 -0.86 -2.87
CA ALA A 171 -17.70 -2.31 -2.96
C ALA A 171 -16.34 -2.75 -3.48
N ALA A 172 -15.87 -2.16 -4.58
CA ALA A 172 -14.56 -2.43 -5.18
C ALA A 172 -13.42 -2.11 -4.20
N ALA A 173 -13.50 -1.01 -3.47
CA ALA A 173 -12.52 -0.65 -2.44
C ALA A 173 -12.46 -1.68 -1.31
N LEU A 174 -13.59 -2.19 -0.84
CA LEU A 174 -13.64 -3.25 0.17
C LEU A 174 -13.08 -4.58 -0.35
N GLN A 175 -13.37 -4.95 -1.61
CA GLN A 175 -12.83 -6.15 -2.24
C GLN A 175 -11.30 -6.07 -2.46
N SER A 176 -10.77 -4.86 -2.72
CA SER A 176 -9.33 -4.65 -2.90
C SER A 176 -8.51 -4.78 -1.60
N GLU A 177 -9.18 -4.75 -0.42
CA GLU A 177 -8.54 -4.81 0.90
C GLU A 177 -9.08 -6.00 1.75
N PRO A 178 -8.83 -7.26 1.32
CA PRO A 178 -9.39 -8.44 1.99
C PRO A 178 -9.00 -8.57 3.46
N MET A 179 -7.86 -7.99 3.85
CA MET A 179 -7.39 -7.96 5.26
C MET A 179 -8.30 -7.17 6.20
N LEU A 180 -9.15 -6.29 5.68
CA LEU A 180 -10.23 -5.66 6.45
C LEU A 180 -11.25 -6.70 6.90
N GLY A 181 -11.41 -7.79 6.13
CA GLY A 181 -12.40 -8.84 6.39
C GLY A 181 -13.84 -8.37 6.23
N PHE A 182 -14.09 -7.25 5.57
CA PHE A 182 -15.42 -6.85 5.12
C PHE A 182 -15.70 -7.51 3.77
N GLU A 183 -16.76 -8.28 3.70
CA GLU A 183 -17.16 -9.01 2.49
C GLU A 183 -18.48 -8.43 1.97
N PRO A 184 -18.46 -7.64 0.89
CA PRO A 184 -19.68 -7.12 0.28
C PRO A 184 -20.55 -8.29 -0.21
N ILE A 185 -21.79 -8.38 0.29
CA ILE A 185 -22.73 -9.46 -0.04
C ILE A 185 -23.94 -8.98 -0.81
N ALA A 186 -24.36 -7.73 -0.64
CA ALA A 186 -25.50 -7.16 -1.32
C ALA A 186 -25.48 -5.63 -1.31
N PHE A 187 -26.16 -5.04 -2.28
CA PHE A 187 -26.56 -3.64 -2.25
C PHE A 187 -27.98 -3.49 -1.71
N LEU A 188 -28.24 -2.40 -0.99
CA LEU A 188 -29.57 -2.05 -0.50
C LEU A 188 -30.07 -0.80 -1.21
N VAL A 189 -31.23 -0.92 -1.82
CA VAL A 189 -31.88 0.19 -2.52
C VAL A 189 -32.58 1.10 -1.52
N PRO A 190 -32.33 2.43 -1.56
CA PRO A 190 -33.14 3.39 -0.85
C PRO A 190 -34.60 3.34 -1.31
N PRO A 191 -35.59 3.59 -0.43
CA PRO A 191 -37.00 3.56 -0.79
C PRO A 191 -37.32 4.52 -1.97
N GLY A 192 -38.08 4.03 -2.94
CA GLY A 192 -38.53 4.84 -4.08
C GLY A 192 -37.53 4.94 -5.25
N SER A 193 -36.46 4.19 -5.23
CA SER A 193 -35.50 4.11 -6.33
C SER A 193 -35.70 2.83 -7.15
N ASP A 194 -35.69 2.96 -8.48
CA ASP A 194 -35.64 1.82 -9.39
C ASP A 194 -34.23 1.22 -9.42
N ALA A 195 -34.14 -0.11 -9.32
CA ALA A 195 -32.85 -0.78 -9.25
C ALA A 195 -32.83 -2.06 -10.11
N PRO A 196 -31.67 -2.36 -10.70
CA PRO A 196 -31.45 -3.67 -11.34
C PRO A 196 -31.42 -4.76 -10.28
N ARG A 197 -31.58 -6.01 -10.69
CA ARG A 197 -31.49 -7.18 -9.78
C ARG A 197 -30.07 -7.43 -9.26
N TYR A 198 -29.06 -7.07 -10.04
CA TYR A 198 -27.64 -7.25 -9.74
C TYR A 198 -26.86 -6.01 -10.18
N LEU A 199 -25.80 -5.70 -9.47
CA LEU A 199 -24.80 -4.70 -9.86
C LEU A 199 -23.45 -5.36 -10.02
N LYS A 200 -22.78 -5.01 -11.12
CA LYS A 200 -21.42 -5.50 -11.44
C LYS A 200 -20.39 -4.69 -10.65
N VAL A 201 -19.52 -5.41 -9.94
CA VAL A 201 -18.37 -4.85 -9.20
C VAL A 201 -17.11 -5.58 -9.68
N GLU A 202 -16.29 -4.93 -10.48
CA GLU A 202 -15.14 -5.55 -11.16
C GLU A 202 -15.53 -6.84 -11.91
N ASP A 203 -15.10 -8.02 -11.42
CA ASP A 203 -15.42 -9.32 -12.02
C ASP A 203 -16.61 -10.04 -11.35
N ASP A 204 -17.16 -9.49 -10.26
CA ASP A 204 -18.26 -10.06 -9.49
C ASP A 204 -19.60 -9.37 -9.79
N GLU A 205 -20.71 -10.10 -9.59
CA GLU A 205 -22.07 -9.55 -9.59
C GLU A 205 -22.69 -9.72 -8.21
N LEU A 206 -23.10 -8.62 -7.59
CA LEU A 206 -23.74 -8.61 -6.29
C LEU A 206 -25.25 -8.34 -6.40
N PRO A 207 -26.07 -9.05 -5.62
CA PRO A 207 -27.51 -8.86 -5.64
C PRO A 207 -27.90 -7.50 -5.06
N VAL A 208 -29.00 -6.98 -5.57
CA VAL A 208 -29.61 -5.73 -5.10
C VAL A 208 -30.90 -6.08 -4.37
N LEU A 209 -30.99 -5.69 -3.10
CA LEU A 209 -32.13 -5.96 -2.22
C LEU A 209 -32.83 -4.67 -1.82
N ASN A 210 -34.13 -4.74 -1.62
CA ASN A 210 -34.87 -3.57 -1.12
C ASN A 210 -34.70 -3.40 0.39
N THR A 211 -34.61 -2.16 0.84
CA THR A 211 -34.70 -1.86 2.27
C THR A 211 -36.10 -2.16 2.76
N LEU A 212 -36.18 -2.71 3.98
CA LEU A 212 -37.48 -2.98 4.63
C LEU A 212 -37.98 -1.73 5.37
N PRO A 213 -39.30 -1.64 5.63
CA PRO A 213 -39.84 -0.61 6.52
C PRO A 213 -39.28 -0.72 7.94
N TRP A 214 -39.23 0.41 8.64
CA TRP A 214 -38.90 0.45 10.06
C TRP A 214 -39.83 -0.45 10.89
N PRO A 215 -39.35 -1.22 11.90
CA PRO A 215 -37.96 -1.21 12.44
C PRO A 215 -36.99 -2.21 11.74
N SER A 216 -37.44 -3.00 10.83
CA SER A 216 -36.71 -4.13 10.25
C SER A 216 -35.85 -3.77 9.05
N LEU A 217 -35.33 -2.58 8.98
CA LEU A 217 -34.60 -1.99 7.83
C LEU A 217 -33.79 -2.94 6.94
N LEU A 218 -33.24 -3.99 7.54
CA LEU A 218 -32.47 -5.01 6.86
C LEU A 218 -33.26 -6.30 6.69
N PRO A 219 -33.20 -6.99 5.55
CA PRO A 219 -33.74 -8.32 5.39
C PRO A 219 -33.28 -9.28 6.49
N PRO A 220 -34.18 -10.08 7.12
CA PRO A 220 -33.80 -10.97 8.22
C PRO A 220 -32.72 -11.99 7.84
N GLU A 221 -32.66 -12.37 6.60
CA GLU A 221 -31.67 -13.31 6.04
C GLU A 221 -30.25 -12.80 6.16
N LEU A 222 -30.07 -11.48 6.22
CA LEU A 222 -28.75 -10.84 6.34
C LEU A 222 -28.18 -10.90 7.77
N GLY A 223 -29.00 -11.20 8.78
CA GLY A 223 -28.57 -11.19 10.18
C GLY A 223 -28.21 -9.78 10.67
N GLN A 224 -27.00 -9.64 11.21
CA GLN A 224 -26.44 -8.34 11.62
C GLN A 224 -25.18 -8.02 10.80
N PRO A 225 -25.32 -7.65 9.52
CA PRO A 225 -24.19 -7.33 8.68
C PRO A 225 -23.54 -6.01 9.12
N HIS A 226 -22.33 -5.78 8.67
CA HIS A 226 -21.75 -4.44 8.69
C HIS A 226 -22.44 -3.59 7.61
N VAL A 227 -22.74 -2.35 7.91
CA VAL A 227 -23.46 -1.47 6.99
C VAL A 227 -22.52 -0.35 6.52
N VAL A 228 -22.46 -0.19 5.20
CA VAL A 228 -21.72 0.91 4.55
C VAL A 228 -22.75 1.75 3.79
N ILE A 229 -22.84 3.03 4.11
CA ILE A 229 -23.70 3.97 3.42
C ILE A 229 -22.87 4.67 2.34
N ALA A 230 -23.24 4.47 1.09
CA ALA A 230 -22.55 4.99 -0.09
C ALA A 230 -23.54 5.59 -1.09
N LEU A 231 -24.25 6.61 -0.64
CA LEU A 231 -25.23 7.36 -1.44
C LEU A 231 -24.54 8.40 -2.31
N GLU A 232 -25.18 8.82 -3.40
CA GLU A 232 -24.74 9.94 -4.21
C GLU A 232 -25.08 11.29 -3.55
N LEU A 233 -24.44 12.38 -3.98
CA LEU A 233 -24.55 13.69 -3.33
C LEU A 233 -26.00 14.17 -3.20
N GLY A 234 -26.82 13.99 -4.26
CA GLY A 234 -28.23 14.39 -4.22
C GLY A 234 -29.18 13.37 -3.58
N GLU A 235 -28.72 12.15 -3.31
CA GLU A 235 -29.49 11.11 -2.65
C GLU A 235 -29.37 11.20 -1.13
N ALA A 236 -28.20 11.58 -0.62
CA ALA A 236 -27.95 11.70 0.81
C ALA A 236 -28.98 12.64 1.49
N ASP A 237 -29.24 13.79 0.88
CA ASP A 237 -30.22 14.76 1.40
C ASP A 237 -31.65 14.23 1.39
N ARG A 238 -32.05 13.47 0.35
CA ARG A 238 -33.39 12.88 0.23
C ARG A 238 -33.62 11.73 1.21
N HIS A 239 -32.55 11.05 1.61
CA HIS A 239 -32.60 9.85 2.45
C HIS A 239 -32.00 10.05 3.86
N THR A 240 -31.91 11.29 4.35
CA THR A 240 -31.35 11.61 5.69
C THR A 240 -32.01 10.78 6.79
N SER A 241 -33.37 10.67 6.78
CA SER A 241 -34.09 9.86 7.75
C SER A 241 -33.77 8.35 7.69
N LEU A 242 -33.41 7.83 6.52
CA LEU A 242 -32.96 6.43 6.37
C LEU A 242 -31.59 6.26 6.99
N VAL A 243 -30.67 7.19 6.72
CA VAL A 243 -29.31 7.19 7.28
C VAL A 243 -29.34 7.22 8.80
N GLU A 244 -30.15 8.12 9.40
CA GLU A 244 -30.33 8.20 10.85
C GLU A 244 -30.85 6.90 11.46
N ARG A 245 -31.86 6.31 10.84
CA ARG A 245 -32.46 5.03 11.30
C ARG A 245 -31.49 3.88 11.21
N ILE A 246 -30.71 3.80 10.13
CA ILE A 246 -29.66 2.77 9.97
C ILE A 246 -28.58 2.97 11.04
N ALA A 247 -28.18 4.20 11.30
CA ALA A 247 -27.18 4.53 12.32
C ALA A 247 -27.67 4.14 13.74
N LEU A 248 -28.97 4.34 14.02
CA LEU A 248 -29.57 3.93 15.29
C LEU A 248 -29.73 2.40 15.43
N ALA A 249 -30.10 1.72 14.35
CA ALA A 249 -30.31 0.28 14.34
C ALA A 249 -29.03 -0.54 14.31
N SER A 250 -27.93 0.06 13.82
CA SER A 250 -26.65 -0.63 13.59
C SER A 250 -25.63 -0.25 14.66
N ARG A 251 -24.81 -1.22 15.08
CA ARG A 251 -23.77 -1.01 16.09
C ARG A 251 -22.61 -0.13 15.60
N SER A 252 -22.34 -0.19 14.32
CA SER A 252 -21.36 0.66 13.61
C SER A 252 -21.76 0.75 12.15
N VAL A 253 -21.65 1.94 11.58
CA VAL A 253 -21.94 2.26 10.18
C VAL A 253 -20.78 3.05 9.63
N ASP A 254 -20.29 2.65 8.47
CA ASP A 254 -19.32 3.45 7.73
C ASP A 254 -20.04 4.27 6.67
N VAL A 255 -19.70 5.55 6.56
CA VAL A 255 -20.26 6.44 5.52
C VAL A 255 -19.17 6.79 4.52
N VAL A 256 -19.40 6.40 3.28
CA VAL A 256 -18.49 6.71 2.16
C VAL A 256 -18.93 8.04 1.55
N SER A 257 -18.01 9.01 1.57
CA SER A 257 -18.29 10.34 1.01
C SER A 257 -18.46 10.27 -0.51
N PRO A 258 -19.50 10.89 -1.08
CA PRO A 258 -19.67 11.00 -2.51
C PRO A 258 -18.71 12.02 -3.17
N ILE A 259 -17.96 12.79 -2.37
CA ILE A 259 -17.00 13.78 -2.88
C ILE A 259 -15.74 13.03 -3.34
N ARG A 260 -15.51 13.02 -4.65
CA ARG A 260 -14.38 12.35 -5.28
C ARG A 260 -13.17 13.28 -5.47
N GLY A 261 -11.99 12.68 -5.63
CA GLY A 261 -10.76 13.41 -5.96
C GLY A 261 -10.10 14.16 -4.79
N LEU A 262 -10.61 14.01 -3.57
CA LEU A 262 -10.01 14.59 -2.38
C LEU A 262 -8.74 13.81 -1.95
N PRO A 263 -7.75 14.48 -1.31
CA PRO A 263 -6.61 13.83 -0.66
C PRO A 263 -7.03 13.15 0.65
N VAL A 264 -7.67 11.97 0.52
CA VAL A 264 -8.30 11.26 1.64
C VAL A 264 -7.30 10.73 2.67
N ALA A 265 -6.09 10.38 2.25
CA ALA A 265 -5.08 9.82 3.16
C ALA A 265 -4.49 10.86 4.13
N THR A 266 -4.63 12.13 3.82
CA THR A 266 -4.16 13.26 4.64
C THR A 266 -5.32 14.06 5.25
N ALA A 267 -6.56 13.60 5.06
CA ALA A 267 -7.73 14.25 5.56
C ALA A 267 -7.92 14.00 7.07
N SER A 268 -8.21 15.04 7.81
CA SER A 268 -8.65 14.95 9.20
C SER A 268 -10.10 15.40 9.32
N VAL A 269 -10.87 14.65 10.11
CA VAL A 269 -12.27 14.95 10.37
C VAL A 269 -12.38 15.76 11.65
N THR A 270 -13.11 16.87 11.58
CA THR A 270 -13.45 17.71 12.73
C THR A 270 -14.96 17.86 12.80
N HIS A 271 -15.53 17.66 13.97
CA HIS A 271 -16.94 17.91 14.24
C HIS A 271 -17.08 19.15 15.14
N PHE A 272 -18.18 19.84 15.01
CA PHE A 272 -18.48 21.01 15.82
C PHE A 272 -19.50 20.62 16.89
N PHE A 273 -19.24 21.04 18.15
CA PHE A 273 -20.13 20.75 19.24
C PHE A 273 -21.52 21.36 19.00
N SER A 274 -22.56 20.55 19.14
CA SER A 274 -23.98 20.91 18.90
C SER A 274 -24.36 21.33 17.47
N HIS A 275 -23.53 20.99 16.46
CA HIS A 275 -23.85 21.22 15.06
C HIS A 275 -23.66 19.93 14.25
N ASP A 276 -24.61 19.62 13.36
CA ASP A 276 -24.56 18.46 12.46
C ASP A 276 -23.69 18.77 11.23
N VAL A 277 -22.50 19.35 11.49
CA VAL A 277 -21.54 19.73 10.45
C VAL A 277 -20.24 18.99 10.63
N LEU A 278 -19.78 18.36 9.56
CA LEU A 278 -18.50 17.67 9.45
C LEU A 278 -17.55 18.51 8.61
N ALA A 279 -16.43 18.95 9.17
CA ALA A 279 -15.37 19.61 8.42
C ALA A 279 -14.27 18.61 8.08
N LEU A 280 -14.00 18.42 6.79
CA LEU A 280 -12.85 17.69 6.29
C LEU A 280 -11.70 18.67 6.04
N ARG A 281 -10.67 18.58 6.87
CA ARG A 281 -9.44 19.36 6.64
C ARG A 281 -8.51 18.56 5.77
N LEU A 282 -8.19 19.09 4.61
CA LEU A 282 -7.32 18.47 3.61
C LEU A 282 -5.91 19.08 3.72
N HIS A 283 -4.88 18.24 3.61
CA HIS A 283 -3.49 18.68 3.63
C HIS A 283 -2.80 18.26 2.34
N ASN A 284 -2.14 19.20 1.68
CA ASN A 284 -1.20 18.90 0.60
C ASN A 284 0.21 18.74 1.20
N ASN A 285 0.60 17.52 1.46
CA ASN A 285 1.90 17.23 2.07
C ASN A 285 3.09 17.62 1.17
N LEU A 286 2.96 17.53 -0.16
CA LEU A 286 4.02 17.94 -1.09
C LEU A 286 4.18 19.46 -1.19
N ALA A 287 3.19 20.25 -0.80
CA ALA A 287 3.32 21.70 -0.71
C ALA A 287 4.25 22.14 0.43
N SER A 288 4.42 21.32 1.48
CA SER A 288 5.32 21.60 2.60
C SER A 288 6.79 21.48 2.18
N ALA A 289 7.58 22.54 2.43
CA ALA A 289 9.03 22.53 2.17
C ALA A 289 9.75 21.47 3.03
N TRP A 290 9.32 21.28 4.28
CA TRP A 290 9.85 20.26 5.19
C TRP A 290 9.66 18.85 4.61
N ASN A 291 8.45 18.51 4.19
CA ASN A 291 8.13 17.20 3.63
C ASN A 291 8.92 16.93 2.34
N ARG A 292 9.06 17.94 1.48
CA ARG A 292 9.92 17.83 0.29
C ARG A 292 11.39 17.63 0.66
N GLY A 293 11.86 18.28 1.71
CA GLY A 293 13.23 18.09 2.24
C GLY A 293 13.45 16.68 2.76
N VAL A 294 12.51 16.16 3.56
CA VAL A 294 12.54 14.77 4.07
C VAL A 294 12.51 13.76 2.93
N LYS A 295 11.60 13.95 1.95
CA LYS A 295 11.56 13.09 0.75
C LYS A 295 12.89 13.12 0.01
N ARG A 296 13.45 14.29 -0.21
CA ARG A 296 14.71 14.44 -0.92
C ARG A 296 15.88 13.79 -0.18
N ALA A 297 15.97 13.95 1.13
CA ALA A 297 16.98 13.29 1.95
C ALA A 297 16.87 11.76 1.88
N PHE A 298 15.65 11.24 1.98
CA PHE A 298 15.35 9.82 1.82
C PHE A 298 15.79 9.30 0.43
N ASP A 299 15.42 10.00 -0.65
CA ASP A 299 15.80 9.64 -2.02
C ASP A 299 17.33 9.61 -2.18
N LEU A 300 18.04 10.64 -1.67
CA LEU A 300 19.49 10.74 -1.75
C LEU A 300 20.18 9.60 -1.01
N VAL A 301 19.82 9.37 0.24
CA VAL A 301 20.43 8.32 1.07
C VAL A 301 20.19 6.95 0.44
N THR A 302 18.94 6.64 0.11
CA THR A 302 18.60 5.32 -0.45
C THR A 302 19.22 5.09 -1.82
N ALA A 303 19.20 6.09 -2.72
CA ALA A 303 19.84 5.96 -4.03
C ALA A 303 21.37 5.80 -3.92
N SER A 304 22.01 6.52 -2.99
CA SER A 304 23.45 6.36 -2.74
C SER A 304 23.80 4.96 -2.24
N VAL A 305 23.04 4.45 -1.27
CA VAL A 305 23.22 3.09 -0.74
C VAL A 305 23.01 2.05 -1.84
N LEU A 306 21.94 2.19 -2.64
CA LEU A 306 21.65 1.26 -3.75
C LEU A 306 22.74 1.31 -4.82
N LEU A 307 23.28 2.47 -5.18
CA LEU A 307 24.37 2.58 -6.16
C LEU A 307 25.64 1.89 -5.66
N VAL A 308 25.97 2.04 -4.38
CA VAL A 308 27.14 1.34 -3.79
C VAL A 308 26.91 -0.16 -3.77
N LEU A 309 25.78 -0.63 -3.26
CA LEU A 309 25.46 -2.05 -3.17
C LEU A 309 25.37 -2.74 -4.53
N LEU A 310 24.78 -2.06 -5.52
CA LEU A 310 24.60 -2.60 -6.86
C LEU A 310 25.77 -2.30 -7.79
N SER A 311 26.83 -1.63 -7.34
CA SER A 311 27.98 -1.29 -8.19
C SER A 311 28.64 -2.49 -8.89
N PRO A 312 28.78 -3.70 -8.30
CA PRO A 312 29.29 -4.86 -9.02
C PRO A 312 28.34 -5.30 -10.16
N LEU A 313 27.03 -5.22 -9.93
CA LEU A 313 26.01 -5.52 -10.94
C LEU A 313 26.03 -4.50 -12.07
N PHE A 314 26.17 -3.20 -11.74
CA PHE A 314 26.35 -2.15 -12.74
C PHE A 314 27.55 -2.41 -13.65
N LEU A 315 28.69 -2.77 -13.07
CA LEU A 315 29.90 -3.07 -13.81
C LEU A 315 29.69 -4.28 -14.73
N TRP A 316 29.09 -5.35 -14.21
CA TRP A 316 28.80 -6.56 -15.00
C TRP A 316 27.90 -6.25 -16.19
N ILE A 317 26.78 -5.51 -15.96
CA ILE A 317 25.86 -5.09 -17.03
C ILE A 317 26.61 -4.21 -18.04
N ALA A 318 27.39 -3.24 -17.58
CA ALA A 318 28.13 -2.32 -18.44
C ALA A 318 29.08 -3.06 -19.38
N LEU A 319 29.79 -4.06 -18.87
CA LEU A 319 30.68 -4.91 -19.68
C LEU A 319 29.89 -5.69 -20.74
N LYS A 320 28.78 -6.34 -20.35
CA LYS A 320 27.93 -7.10 -21.27
C LYS A 320 27.26 -6.25 -22.35
N VAL A 321 26.80 -5.04 -21.98
CA VAL A 321 26.23 -4.10 -22.95
C VAL A 321 27.33 -3.56 -23.91
N ARG A 322 28.51 -3.30 -23.40
CA ARG A 322 29.66 -2.86 -24.22
C ARG A 322 29.98 -3.85 -25.34
N ASP A 323 29.89 -5.15 -25.06
CA ASP A 323 30.14 -6.21 -26.06
C ASP A 323 29.16 -6.14 -27.27
N THR A 324 28.01 -5.48 -27.12
CA THR A 324 26.98 -5.34 -28.17
C THR A 324 27.14 -4.05 -29.02
N GLY A 325 28.19 -3.24 -28.78
CA GLY A 325 28.50 -2.03 -29.55
C GLY A 325 28.86 -0.82 -28.67
N ARG A 326 29.03 0.33 -29.30
CA ARG A 326 29.44 1.58 -28.60
C ARG A 326 28.30 2.18 -27.76
N GLY A 327 28.66 2.73 -26.60
CA GLY A 327 27.72 3.36 -25.67
C GLY A 327 27.03 2.35 -24.75
N VAL A 328 27.18 2.49 -23.45
CA VAL A 328 26.58 1.60 -22.43
C VAL A 328 25.22 2.13 -21.97
N VAL A 329 25.11 3.45 -21.85
CA VAL A 329 23.93 4.16 -21.36
C VAL A 329 23.26 4.90 -22.51
N PHE A 330 21.95 4.83 -22.56
CA PHE A 330 21.09 5.56 -23.45
C PHE A 330 20.31 6.61 -22.66
N GLY A 331 20.21 7.82 -23.19
CA GLY A 331 19.44 8.90 -22.60
C GLY A 331 18.19 9.22 -23.44
N HIS A 332 17.05 9.25 -22.79
CA HIS A 332 15.78 9.63 -23.43
C HIS A 332 15.22 10.89 -22.80
N ARG A 333 14.81 11.87 -23.62
CA ARG A 333 14.27 13.13 -23.13
C ARG A 333 12.87 12.92 -22.55
N ARG A 334 12.66 13.36 -21.33
CA ARG A 334 11.40 13.24 -20.57
C ARG A 334 11.08 14.58 -19.92
N ILE A 335 9.82 14.73 -19.52
CA ILE A 335 9.36 15.90 -18.79
C ILE A 335 9.34 15.59 -17.30
N GLY A 336 9.95 16.47 -16.52
CA GLY A 336 10.05 16.39 -15.09
C GLY A 336 9.10 17.33 -14.36
N ARG A 337 9.41 17.54 -13.08
CA ARG A 337 8.68 18.49 -12.23
C ARG A 337 8.67 19.88 -12.85
N ARG A 338 7.55 20.61 -12.70
CA ARG A 338 7.29 21.95 -13.27
C ARG A 338 7.36 22.02 -14.79
N GLY A 339 7.32 20.89 -15.48
CA GLY A 339 7.43 20.86 -16.93
C GLY A 339 8.88 20.93 -17.47
N GLU A 340 9.88 20.87 -16.58
CA GLU A 340 11.29 20.96 -16.97
C GLU A 340 11.73 19.67 -17.67
N PRO A 341 12.32 19.76 -18.88
CA PRO A 341 12.81 18.58 -19.58
C PRO A 341 14.11 18.08 -18.97
N PHE A 342 14.25 16.78 -18.84
CA PHE A 342 15.47 16.13 -18.36
C PHE A 342 15.83 14.90 -19.19
N THR A 343 17.06 14.40 -19.07
CA THR A 343 17.52 13.18 -19.73
C THR A 343 17.37 12.01 -18.76
N CYS A 344 16.44 11.10 -19.05
CA CYS A 344 16.23 9.86 -18.32
C CYS A 344 17.22 8.80 -18.80
N TYR A 345 18.10 8.31 -17.94
CA TYR A 345 19.14 7.35 -18.29
C TYR A 345 18.67 5.90 -18.15
N LYS A 346 19.07 5.08 -19.14
CA LYS A 346 18.85 3.63 -19.13
C LYS A 346 20.07 2.90 -19.67
N PHE A 347 20.25 1.65 -19.33
CA PHE A 347 21.18 0.82 -20.07
C PHE A 347 20.66 0.61 -21.50
N ARG A 348 21.58 0.62 -22.47
CA ARG A 348 21.21 0.36 -23.86
C ARG A 348 20.82 -1.10 -24.03
N THR A 349 19.60 -1.32 -24.51
CA THR A 349 19.02 -2.64 -24.75
C THR A 349 18.91 -2.99 -26.24
N MET A 350 19.12 -2.01 -27.12
CA MET A 350 19.03 -2.15 -28.55
C MET A 350 20.42 -2.00 -29.22
N VAL A 351 20.53 -2.46 -30.44
CA VAL A 351 21.71 -2.26 -31.27
C VAL A 351 21.95 -0.77 -31.58
N PRO A 352 23.19 -0.32 -31.87
CA PRO A 352 23.46 1.09 -32.12
C PRO A 352 22.71 1.72 -33.31
N ASP A 353 22.42 0.91 -34.33
CA ASP A 353 21.69 1.23 -35.57
C ASP A 353 20.19 0.94 -35.52
N ALA A 354 19.61 0.97 -34.31
CA ALA A 354 18.22 0.55 -34.08
C ALA A 354 17.18 1.34 -34.89
N GLU A 355 17.37 2.66 -35.09
CA GLU A 355 16.44 3.50 -35.85
C GLU A 355 16.47 3.16 -37.33
N GLU A 356 17.66 2.92 -37.88
CA GLU A 356 17.83 2.53 -39.29
C GLU A 356 17.22 1.16 -39.55
N ARG A 357 17.49 0.19 -38.67
CA ARG A 357 16.86 -1.14 -38.74
C ARG A 357 15.34 -1.11 -38.62
N LEU A 358 14.79 -0.21 -37.80
CA LEU A 358 13.34 -0.05 -37.72
C LEU A 358 12.78 0.44 -39.05
N ARG A 359 13.38 1.48 -39.62
CA ARG A 359 12.93 2.05 -40.89
C ARG A 359 12.95 0.97 -42.00
N GLU A 360 14.06 0.26 -42.12
CA GLU A 360 14.16 -0.84 -43.10
C GLU A 360 13.14 -1.94 -42.89
N LEU A 361 12.87 -2.31 -41.61
CA LEU A 361 11.90 -3.34 -41.26
C LEU A 361 10.46 -2.91 -41.65
N LEU A 362 10.10 -1.66 -41.33
CA LEU A 362 8.77 -1.11 -41.63
C LEU A 362 8.54 -0.89 -43.12
N GLU A 363 9.62 -0.67 -43.92
CA GLU A 363 9.56 -0.57 -45.36
C GLU A 363 9.35 -1.94 -46.02
N ARG A 364 9.97 -3.03 -45.47
CA ARG A 364 9.95 -4.37 -46.02
C ARG A 364 8.75 -5.22 -45.60
N ASP A 365 8.20 -4.94 -44.40
CA ASP A 365 7.14 -5.78 -43.79
C ASP A 365 5.90 -4.93 -43.45
N PRO A 366 4.83 -5.00 -44.29
CA PRO A 366 3.61 -4.22 -44.02
C PRO A 366 2.86 -4.61 -42.75
N ASP A 367 2.99 -5.86 -42.28
CA ASP A 367 2.32 -6.34 -41.08
C ASP A 367 3.03 -5.76 -39.82
N ARG A 368 4.36 -5.74 -39.83
CA ARG A 368 5.14 -5.07 -38.80
C ARG A 368 4.91 -3.56 -38.79
N ARG A 369 4.66 -2.94 -39.94
CA ARG A 369 4.27 -1.53 -40.03
C ARG A 369 2.94 -1.28 -39.32
N ARG A 370 1.90 -2.10 -39.57
CA ARG A 370 0.60 -1.98 -38.89
C ARG A 370 0.72 -2.16 -37.38
N GLU A 371 1.45 -3.21 -36.94
CA GLU A 371 1.73 -3.46 -35.53
C GLU A 371 2.39 -2.23 -34.85
N TRP A 372 3.36 -1.62 -35.54
CA TRP A 372 4.06 -0.43 -35.06
C TRP A 372 3.13 0.82 -35.01
N GLU A 373 2.32 1.04 -36.04
CA GLU A 373 1.39 2.17 -36.08
C GLU A 373 0.32 2.09 -34.98
N GLU A 374 -0.15 0.87 -34.66
CA GLU A 374 -1.14 0.65 -33.61
C GLU A 374 -0.57 0.75 -32.19
N ARG A 375 0.60 0.16 -31.97
CA ARG A 375 1.12 -0.09 -30.61
C ARG A 375 2.40 0.63 -30.28
N GLN A 376 3.09 1.20 -31.26
CA GLN A 376 4.46 1.76 -31.15
C GLN A 376 5.46 0.78 -30.52
N LYS A 377 5.17 -0.52 -30.63
CA LYS A 377 5.96 -1.65 -30.15
C LYS A 377 5.84 -2.79 -31.13
N LEU A 378 6.88 -3.63 -31.19
CA LEU A 378 6.88 -4.88 -31.93
C LEU A 378 6.95 -6.06 -30.95
N GLU A 379 6.14 -7.08 -31.12
CA GLU A 379 6.11 -8.28 -30.28
C GLU A 379 7.45 -9.03 -30.32
N SER A 380 8.06 -9.12 -31.50
CA SER A 380 9.42 -9.63 -31.69
C SER A 380 10.28 -8.56 -32.37
N ASP A 381 10.91 -7.70 -31.56
CA ASP A 381 11.71 -6.58 -32.03
C ASP A 381 13.17 -7.04 -32.31
N PRO A 382 13.61 -7.11 -33.57
CA PRO A 382 14.96 -7.57 -33.94
C PRO A 382 16.07 -6.61 -33.52
N ARG A 383 15.71 -5.40 -33.08
CA ARG A 383 16.68 -4.41 -32.60
C ARG A 383 17.16 -4.69 -31.18
N ILE A 384 16.41 -5.52 -30.43
CA ILE A 384 16.73 -5.83 -29.04
C ILE A 384 17.83 -6.90 -28.99
N THR A 385 18.93 -6.56 -28.33
CA THR A 385 20.04 -7.50 -28.10
C THR A 385 19.65 -8.60 -27.11
N PRO A 386 20.32 -9.78 -27.11
CA PRO A 386 20.03 -10.83 -26.11
C PRO A 386 20.14 -10.35 -24.67
N ILE A 387 21.22 -9.59 -24.36
CA ILE A 387 21.36 -8.97 -23.04
C ILE A 387 20.29 -7.90 -22.80
N GLY A 388 19.91 -7.14 -23.82
CA GLY A 388 18.84 -6.14 -23.75
C GLY A 388 17.49 -6.74 -23.40
N ARG A 389 17.18 -7.94 -23.93
CA ARG A 389 15.96 -8.67 -23.58
C ARG A 389 15.97 -9.04 -22.11
N PHE A 390 17.04 -9.63 -21.61
CA PHE A 390 17.18 -9.94 -20.18
C PHE A 390 17.03 -8.69 -19.30
N LEU A 391 17.65 -7.57 -19.68
CA LEU A 391 17.57 -6.32 -18.92
C LEU A 391 16.14 -5.77 -18.87
N ARG A 392 15.39 -5.82 -19.99
CA ARG A 392 13.99 -5.39 -20.05
C ARG A 392 13.08 -6.29 -19.22
N GLU A 393 13.23 -7.61 -19.35
CA GLU A 393 12.44 -8.59 -18.58
C GLU A 393 12.64 -8.46 -17.07
N THR A 394 13.83 -8.05 -16.64
CA THR A 394 14.19 -7.85 -15.24
C THR A 394 14.06 -6.39 -14.78
N SER A 395 13.72 -5.45 -15.68
CA SER A 395 13.73 -4.00 -15.44
C SER A 395 15.08 -3.45 -14.97
N LEU A 396 16.17 -4.20 -15.15
CA LEU A 396 17.52 -3.76 -14.79
C LEU A 396 18.06 -2.70 -15.76
N ASP A 397 17.45 -2.53 -16.93
CA ASP A 397 17.76 -1.44 -17.87
C ASP A 397 17.51 -0.05 -17.24
N GLU A 398 16.66 0.05 -16.25
CA GLU A 398 16.31 1.31 -15.58
C GLU A 398 17.23 1.70 -14.42
N LEU A 399 18.16 0.81 -14.01
CA LEU A 399 19.09 1.10 -12.90
C LEU A 399 19.88 2.43 -13.05
N PRO A 400 20.33 2.87 -14.26
CA PRO A 400 21.00 4.17 -14.40
C PRO A 400 20.16 5.38 -13.98
N GLN A 401 18.83 5.25 -13.87
CA GLN A 401 17.95 6.30 -13.32
C GLN A 401 18.25 6.62 -11.86
N LEU A 402 18.91 5.72 -11.09
CA LEU A 402 19.42 6.07 -9.77
C LEU A 402 20.35 7.29 -9.81
N TRP A 403 21.06 7.51 -10.91
CA TRP A 403 21.85 8.72 -11.12
C TRP A 403 20.95 9.95 -11.30
N ASN A 404 19.81 9.82 -12.02
CA ASN A 404 18.84 10.91 -12.11
C ASN A 404 18.24 11.24 -10.74
N VAL A 405 18.04 10.23 -9.88
CA VAL A 405 17.59 10.45 -8.49
C VAL A 405 18.63 11.26 -7.72
N LEU A 406 19.91 10.92 -7.82
CA LEU A 406 20.98 11.70 -7.15
C LEU A 406 21.06 13.14 -7.66
N ARG A 407 20.86 13.37 -8.96
CA ARG A 407 20.85 14.72 -9.55
C ARG A 407 19.62 15.54 -9.11
N GLY A 408 18.51 14.88 -8.79
CA GLY A 408 17.25 15.53 -8.46
C GLY A 408 16.28 15.65 -9.62
N ASP A 409 16.64 15.12 -10.79
CA ASP A 409 15.75 15.04 -11.95
C ASP A 409 14.59 14.06 -11.70
N MET A 410 14.86 13.02 -10.88
CA MET A 410 13.93 11.98 -10.50
C MET A 410 13.90 11.75 -8.98
N SER A 411 12.91 11.02 -8.53
CA SER A 411 12.74 10.46 -7.19
C SER A 411 12.74 8.93 -7.28
N LEU A 412 12.95 8.24 -6.17
CA LEU A 412 12.75 6.78 -6.13
C LEU A 412 11.29 6.42 -6.40
N VAL A 413 10.35 7.18 -5.82
CA VAL A 413 8.91 6.97 -5.98
C VAL A 413 8.24 8.23 -6.49
N GLY A 414 7.43 8.10 -7.54
CA GLY A 414 6.70 9.22 -8.14
C GLY A 414 5.88 8.81 -9.37
N PRO A 415 5.21 9.76 -10.02
CA PRO A 415 4.59 9.55 -11.32
C PRO A 415 5.60 9.08 -12.36
N ARG A 416 5.14 8.34 -13.36
CA ARG A 416 6.02 7.91 -14.46
C ARG A 416 6.56 9.11 -15.24
N PRO A 417 7.87 9.16 -15.58
CA PRO A 417 8.40 10.18 -16.47
C PRO A 417 7.82 10.02 -17.89
N VAL A 418 7.07 11.02 -18.35
CA VAL A 418 6.37 11.04 -19.65
C VAL A 418 7.13 11.84 -20.70
N VAL A 419 6.82 11.61 -21.97
CA VAL A 419 7.27 12.43 -23.10
C VAL A 419 6.30 13.62 -23.31
N SER A 420 6.73 14.62 -24.06
CA SER A 420 5.92 15.83 -24.32
C SER A 420 4.54 15.49 -24.91
N GLU A 421 4.48 14.51 -25.80
CA GLU A 421 3.27 14.07 -26.49
C GLU A 421 2.25 13.41 -25.55
N GLU A 422 2.71 12.83 -24.43
CA GLU A 422 1.84 12.21 -23.43
C GLU A 422 1.19 13.23 -22.49
N LEU A 423 1.71 14.47 -22.38
CA LEU A 423 1.16 15.49 -21.47
C LEU A 423 -0.31 15.80 -21.74
N ALA A 424 -0.71 15.86 -23.01
CA ALA A 424 -2.10 16.10 -23.39
C ALA A 424 -3.08 15.06 -22.81
N ARG A 425 -2.60 13.83 -22.54
CA ARG A 425 -3.43 12.76 -21.98
C ARG A 425 -3.73 12.94 -20.48
N TYR A 426 -2.99 13.82 -19.80
CA TYR A 426 -3.28 14.15 -18.39
C TYR A 426 -4.45 15.12 -18.26
N GLY A 427 -4.76 15.93 -19.30
CA GLY A 427 -5.87 16.89 -19.26
C GLY A 427 -5.81 17.77 -18.00
N ASP A 428 -6.94 17.91 -17.30
CA ASP A 428 -7.07 18.69 -16.06
C ASP A 428 -6.19 18.18 -14.90
N ASN A 429 -5.64 16.98 -15.01
CA ASN A 429 -4.74 16.39 -14.00
C ASN A 429 -3.27 16.80 -14.17
N LEU A 430 -2.92 17.50 -15.23
CA LEU A 430 -1.54 17.91 -15.51
C LEU A 430 -0.86 18.70 -14.37
N PRO A 431 -1.54 19.60 -13.65
CA PRO A 431 -0.95 20.31 -12.51
C PRO A 431 -0.42 19.36 -11.42
N TYR A 432 -1.09 18.24 -11.16
CA TYR A 432 -0.62 17.25 -10.18
C TYR A 432 0.67 16.56 -10.65
N TYR A 433 0.79 16.26 -11.93
CA TYR A 433 2.02 15.73 -12.48
C TYR A 433 3.20 16.69 -12.26
N PHE A 434 3.02 17.99 -12.54
CA PHE A 434 4.05 19.01 -12.39
C PHE A 434 4.41 19.35 -10.93
N GLU A 435 3.54 19.04 -9.98
CA GLU A 435 3.82 19.23 -8.54
C GLU A 435 4.88 18.25 -8.03
N SER A 436 4.97 17.04 -8.59
CA SER A 436 5.84 15.97 -8.14
C SER A 436 7.03 15.74 -9.06
N THR A 437 8.12 15.23 -8.50
CA THR A 437 9.26 14.73 -9.26
C THR A 437 8.94 13.33 -9.78
N PRO A 438 9.16 13.01 -11.08
CA PRO A 438 8.94 11.67 -11.62
C PRO A 438 9.72 10.60 -10.89
N GLY A 439 9.13 9.40 -10.73
CA GLY A 439 9.72 8.29 -9.99
C GLY A 439 10.38 7.24 -10.86
N LEU A 440 11.37 6.54 -10.27
CA LEU A 440 11.90 5.28 -10.78
C LEU A 440 10.82 4.18 -10.70
N THR A 441 10.08 4.15 -9.61
CA THR A 441 8.86 3.36 -9.43
C THR A 441 7.69 4.26 -9.02
N GLY A 442 6.47 3.73 -9.05
CA GLY A 442 5.28 4.50 -8.70
C GLY A 442 4.07 3.61 -8.43
N LEU A 443 3.00 4.23 -7.94
CA LEU A 443 1.78 3.54 -7.55
C LEU A 443 1.17 2.74 -8.71
N TRP A 444 1.11 3.28 -9.93
CA TRP A 444 0.58 2.59 -11.08
C TRP A 444 1.39 1.33 -11.43
N GLN A 445 2.72 1.36 -11.23
CA GLN A 445 3.60 0.23 -11.53
C GLN A 445 3.34 -0.98 -10.63
N ILE A 446 2.93 -0.74 -9.38
CA ILE A 446 2.59 -1.80 -8.43
C ILE A 446 1.11 -2.22 -8.48
N SER A 447 0.27 -1.49 -9.26
CA SER A 447 -1.18 -1.70 -9.35
C SER A 447 -1.63 -2.37 -10.66
N GLY A 448 -0.74 -3.10 -11.35
CA GLY A 448 -1.08 -3.86 -12.56
C GLY A 448 -0.21 -3.55 -13.79
N ARG A 449 0.73 -2.59 -13.73
CA ARG A 449 1.69 -2.27 -14.80
C ARG A 449 1.03 -2.08 -16.19
N ASN A 450 1.30 -2.99 -17.13
CA ASN A 450 0.84 -2.90 -18.53
C ASN A 450 -0.65 -3.22 -18.71
N ASP A 451 -1.29 -3.89 -17.76
CA ASP A 451 -2.72 -4.26 -17.80
C ASP A 451 -3.63 -3.09 -17.41
N VAL A 452 -3.04 -1.99 -16.93
CA VAL A 452 -3.77 -0.78 -16.53
C VAL A 452 -3.90 0.15 -17.75
N ASP A 453 -5.14 0.54 -18.08
CA ASP A 453 -5.39 1.52 -19.11
C ASP A 453 -4.75 2.88 -18.79
N TYR A 454 -4.60 3.74 -19.81
CA TYR A 454 -3.90 5.01 -19.62
C TYR A 454 -4.64 5.96 -18.66
N ARG A 455 -5.98 5.95 -18.66
CA ARG A 455 -6.80 6.78 -17.75
C ARG A 455 -6.60 6.36 -16.30
N ARG A 456 -6.60 5.07 -16.05
CA ARG A 456 -6.35 4.51 -14.71
C ARG A 456 -4.93 4.82 -14.24
N ARG A 457 -3.94 4.79 -15.14
CA ARG A 457 -2.56 5.19 -14.84
C ARG A 457 -2.48 6.65 -14.38
N VAL A 458 -3.06 7.59 -15.16
CA VAL A 458 -3.12 9.00 -14.79
C VAL A 458 -3.82 9.18 -13.43
N HIS A 459 -4.93 8.46 -13.20
CA HIS A 459 -5.63 8.49 -11.92
C HIS A 459 -4.71 8.06 -10.75
N LEU A 460 -3.96 6.97 -10.90
CA LEU A 460 -3.04 6.46 -9.86
C LEU A 460 -1.87 7.41 -9.60
N ASP A 461 -1.32 8.03 -10.65
CA ASP A 461 -0.28 9.05 -10.52
C ASP A 461 -0.79 10.28 -9.76
N CYS A 462 -1.99 10.76 -10.09
CA CYS A 462 -2.62 11.88 -9.38
C CYS A 462 -2.99 11.51 -7.94
N TRP A 463 -3.50 10.31 -7.73
CA TRP A 463 -3.81 9.82 -6.38
C TRP A 463 -2.56 9.81 -5.50
N TYR A 464 -1.44 9.32 -6.02
CA TYR A 464 -0.16 9.33 -5.31
C TYR A 464 0.26 10.75 -4.90
N VAL A 465 0.20 11.71 -5.84
CA VAL A 465 0.59 13.10 -5.57
C VAL A 465 -0.30 13.74 -4.49
N LYS A 466 -1.61 13.55 -4.61
CA LYS A 466 -2.60 14.07 -3.64
C LYS A 466 -2.42 13.49 -2.25
N ASN A 467 -2.08 12.21 -2.16
CA ASN A 467 -2.06 11.43 -0.91
C ASN A 467 -0.64 11.12 -0.44
N TRP A 468 0.36 11.82 -0.95
CA TRP A 468 1.75 11.52 -0.65
C TRP A 468 2.06 11.52 0.84
N SER A 469 2.80 10.51 1.27
CA SER A 469 3.49 10.42 2.55
C SER A 469 4.77 9.59 2.38
N LEU A 470 5.77 9.82 3.23
CA LEU A 470 6.99 9.00 3.21
C LEU A 470 6.67 7.52 3.46
N TRP A 471 5.63 7.24 4.24
CA TRP A 471 5.16 5.88 4.47
C TRP A 471 4.68 5.20 3.17
N TYR A 472 3.92 5.90 2.34
CA TYR A 472 3.50 5.36 1.04
C TYR A 472 4.69 5.12 0.10
N ASP A 473 5.73 5.96 0.14
CA ASP A 473 6.96 5.70 -0.62
C ASP A 473 7.60 4.38 -0.18
N LEU A 474 7.73 4.14 1.13
CA LEU A 474 8.23 2.86 1.66
C LEU A 474 7.38 1.67 1.23
N VAL A 475 6.05 1.78 1.32
CA VAL A 475 5.12 0.73 0.89
C VAL A 475 5.26 0.42 -0.60
N ILE A 476 5.37 1.45 -1.45
CA ILE A 476 5.53 1.29 -2.90
C ILE A 476 6.87 0.61 -3.19
N LEU A 477 7.96 1.02 -2.55
CA LEU A 477 9.27 0.37 -2.70
C LEU A 477 9.22 -1.10 -2.28
N LEU A 478 8.63 -1.42 -1.13
CA LEU A 478 8.48 -2.80 -0.66
C LEU A 478 7.66 -3.66 -1.63
N LYS A 479 6.56 -3.10 -2.18
CA LYS A 479 5.74 -3.79 -3.19
C LYS A 479 6.44 -3.91 -4.55
N THR A 480 7.42 -3.06 -4.86
CA THR A 480 8.18 -3.12 -6.11
C THR A 480 9.15 -4.31 -6.11
N ILE A 481 9.73 -4.69 -4.96
CA ILE A 481 10.72 -5.77 -4.85
C ILE A 481 10.19 -7.10 -5.42
N PRO A 482 9.03 -7.64 -4.98
CA PRO A 482 8.50 -8.88 -5.53
C PRO A 482 8.21 -8.81 -7.04
N LEU A 483 7.77 -7.64 -7.55
CA LEU A 483 7.45 -7.47 -8.96
C LEU A 483 8.71 -7.55 -9.85
N VAL A 484 9.82 -6.99 -9.37
CA VAL A 484 11.11 -7.08 -10.07
C VAL A 484 11.65 -8.52 -10.00
N VAL A 485 11.59 -9.17 -8.84
CA VAL A 485 12.09 -10.54 -8.65
C VAL A 485 11.27 -11.57 -9.43
N MET A 486 9.94 -11.46 -9.41
CA MET A 486 9.02 -12.41 -10.06
C MET A 486 8.83 -12.13 -11.56
N ARG A 487 9.45 -11.07 -12.12
CA ARG A 487 9.34 -10.67 -13.54
C ARG A 487 7.90 -10.51 -14.05
N ARG A 488 6.95 -10.21 -13.18
CA ARG A 488 5.54 -10.05 -13.57
C ARG A 488 5.33 -8.73 -14.33
N GLY A 489 4.76 -8.81 -15.54
CA GLY A 489 4.38 -7.63 -16.35
C GLY A 489 5.55 -6.83 -16.94
N ALA A 490 6.74 -7.43 -17.10
CA ALA A 490 7.86 -6.86 -17.84
C ALA A 490 7.78 -7.31 -19.31
N TYR A 491 7.46 -6.37 -20.22
CA TYR A 491 7.52 -6.53 -21.68
C TYR A 491 8.04 -5.24 -22.32
#